data_afeddecd21420a570ab6403596398357
#
_entry.id   afeddecd21420a570ab6403596398357
#
_cell.length_a   1.000
_cell.length_b   1.000
_cell.length_c   1.000
_cell.angle_alpha   90.00
_cell.angle_beta   90.00
_cell.angle_gamma   90.00
#
_symmetry.space_group_name_H-M   'P 1'
#
loop_
_entity.id
_entity.type
_entity.pdbx_description
1 polymer ?
#
loop_
_entity_poly.entity_id
_entity_poly.type
_entity_poly.pdbx_seq_one_letter_code
_entity_poly.pdbx_strand_id
1 'polypeptide(L)'
;MCIRDRQEILAPEIIIRNEKRMLQEAVDALIDNGRRGRTVVGANNRPLKSLSDIIEGKQGRFRQNLLGKRVDYSGRSVIVVGPKLAINQCGLPREMAIELFQPFVIHRLIRQGLVNNIKAAKKLIQKGDPNVWDVLEEVIDGHPVMLNRAPTLHRLGIQAFEPILVEGRAIQLHPLVCPAFNADFDGDQMAVHVPLSLESQTEARLLMLASNNVLSPATGRPIITPSQDMVLGCYYLTAENHKLQGGKELYFANPDLSLIHISEPTRLV
;
A
#
# COMPACT_ATOMS: atom_id res chain seq x y z
N MET A 1 42.97 34.22 -6.42
CA MET A 1 44.08 34.22 -7.37
C MET A 1 44.10 32.85 -8.02
N CYS A 2 43.95 32.75 -9.35
CA CYS A 2 43.90 31.45 -10.03
C CYS A 2 45.32 30.97 -10.40
N ILE A 3 45.44 29.67 -10.71
CA ILE A 3 46.74 29.07 -11.13
C ILE A 3 47.33 29.81 -12.31
N ARG A 4 46.51 30.26 -13.24
CA ARG A 4 46.88 31.04 -14.42
C ARG A 4 47.51 32.38 -14.06
N ASP A 5 46.91 33.12 -13.16
CA ASP A 5 47.44 34.42 -12.68
C ASP A 5 48.82 34.27 -12.07
N ARG A 6 49.03 33.16 -11.30
CA ARG A 6 50.36 32.84 -10.70
C ARG A 6 51.42 32.43 -11.70
N GLN A 7 51.01 31.79 -12.81
CA GLN A 7 51.90 31.47 -13.90
C GLN A 7 52.34 32.73 -14.64
N GLU A 8 51.44 33.71 -14.85
CA GLU A 8 51.72 34.97 -15.50
C GLU A 8 52.67 35.86 -14.65
N ILE A 9 52.59 35.76 -13.29
CA ILE A 9 53.42 36.51 -12.36
C ILE A 9 54.78 35.80 -12.11
N LEU A 10 55.04 34.66 -12.79
CA LEU A 10 56.25 33.85 -12.58
C LEU A 10 56.49 33.42 -11.11
N ALA A 11 55.44 32.99 -10.43
CA ALA A 11 55.51 32.51 -9.06
C ALA A 11 56.40 31.23 -8.95
N PRO A 12 57.02 30.96 -7.77
CA PRO A 12 57.84 29.78 -7.57
C PRO A 12 57.09 28.47 -7.95
N GLU A 13 57.77 27.57 -8.61
CA GLU A 13 57.18 26.30 -9.14
C GLU A 13 56.51 25.45 -8.05
N ILE A 14 57.05 25.47 -6.84
CA ILE A 14 56.51 24.76 -5.66
C ILE A 14 55.07 25.21 -5.36
N ILE A 15 54.79 26.53 -5.47
CA ILE A 15 53.46 27.11 -5.18
C ILE A 15 52.50 26.66 -6.30
N ILE A 16 52.92 26.74 -7.54
CA ILE A 16 52.11 26.31 -8.69
C ILE A 16 51.77 24.80 -8.57
N ARG A 17 52.74 23.98 -8.19
CA ARG A 17 52.57 22.54 -7.99
C ARG A 17 51.57 22.25 -6.85
N ASN A 18 51.67 22.95 -5.74
CA ASN A 18 50.74 22.78 -4.63
C ASN A 18 49.30 23.19 -5.01
N GLU A 19 49.10 24.26 -5.77
CA GLU A 19 47.79 24.66 -6.21
C GLU A 19 47.19 23.69 -7.24
N LYS A 20 47.99 23.12 -8.13
CA LYS A 20 47.57 22.05 -9.03
C LYS A 20 47.13 20.82 -8.22
N ARG A 21 47.85 20.47 -7.15
CA ARG A 21 47.49 19.36 -6.24
C ARG A 21 46.15 19.66 -5.52
N MET A 22 45.98 20.87 -4.99
CA MET A 22 44.72 21.27 -4.33
C MET A 22 43.54 21.28 -5.32
N LEU A 23 43.77 21.70 -6.55
CA LEU A 23 42.75 21.62 -7.59
C LEU A 23 42.38 20.15 -7.91
N GLN A 24 43.36 19.27 -8.00
CA GLN A 24 43.13 17.84 -8.21
C GLN A 24 42.32 17.22 -7.04
N GLU A 25 42.68 17.54 -5.79
CA GLU A 25 41.93 17.09 -4.61
C GLU A 25 40.48 17.59 -4.62
N ALA A 26 40.25 18.84 -5.05
CA ALA A 26 38.90 19.37 -5.18
C ALA A 26 38.09 18.68 -6.29
N VAL A 27 38.72 18.34 -7.41
CA VAL A 27 38.08 17.57 -8.51
C VAL A 27 37.78 16.14 -8.08
N ASP A 28 38.72 15.49 -7.39
CA ASP A 28 38.52 14.14 -6.85
C ASP A 28 37.34 14.12 -5.86
N ALA A 29 37.25 15.13 -4.98
CA ALA A 29 36.13 15.27 -4.05
C ALA A 29 34.80 15.58 -4.75
N LEU A 30 34.79 16.29 -5.85
CA LEU A 30 33.59 16.55 -6.67
C LEU A 30 33.06 15.23 -7.28
N ILE A 31 33.95 14.37 -7.73
CA ILE A 31 33.58 13.10 -8.35
C ILE A 31 33.16 12.09 -7.30
N ASP A 32 33.98 11.87 -6.27
CA ASP A 32 33.73 10.90 -5.20
C ASP A 32 34.38 11.37 -3.88
N ASN A 33 33.60 12.05 -3.04
CA ASN A 33 34.08 12.66 -1.82
C ASN A 33 34.34 11.59 -0.74
N GLY A 34 35.58 11.50 -0.31
CA GLY A 34 36.03 10.56 0.73
C GLY A 34 36.70 9.28 0.20
N ARG A 35 36.75 9.07 -1.11
CA ARG A 35 37.48 7.93 -1.72
C ARG A 35 38.98 8.10 -1.64
N ARG A 36 39.48 9.33 -1.78
CA ARG A 36 40.91 9.68 -1.67
C ARG A 36 41.08 10.80 -0.66
N GLY A 37 41.89 10.54 0.37
CA GLY A 37 42.25 11.55 1.33
C GLY A 37 41.15 11.91 2.33
N ARG A 38 41.16 13.15 2.79
CA ARG A 38 40.21 13.65 3.80
C ARG A 38 38.92 14.07 3.14
N THR A 39 37.80 13.64 3.69
CA THR A 39 36.46 14.04 3.20
C THR A 39 36.29 15.54 3.33
N VAL A 40 35.91 16.20 2.24
CA VAL A 40 35.59 17.62 2.22
C VAL A 40 34.22 17.83 2.87
N VAL A 41 34.17 18.72 3.87
CA VAL A 41 32.96 19.01 4.65
C VAL A 41 32.52 20.46 4.46
N GLY A 42 31.23 20.72 4.61
CA GLY A 42 30.67 22.06 4.62
C GLY A 42 30.76 22.74 5.98
N ALA A 43 30.20 23.95 6.09
CA ALA A 43 30.23 24.79 7.31
C ALA A 43 29.66 24.09 8.56
N ASN A 44 28.73 23.12 8.39
CA ASN A 44 28.10 22.37 9.49
C ASN A 44 28.75 20.99 9.70
N ASN A 45 29.99 20.80 9.31
CA ASN A 45 30.75 19.55 9.45
C ASN A 45 30.08 18.35 8.73
N ARG A 46 29.19 18.59 7.77
CA ARG A 46 28.56 17.55 6.95
C ARG A 46 29.37 17.36 5.67
N PRO A 47 29.59 16.10 5.23
CA PRO A 47 30.25 15.83 3.96
C PRO A 47 29.51 16.51 2.81
N LEU A 48 30.25 17.12 1.89
CA LEU A 48 29.68 17.64 0.66
C LEU A 48 29.29 16.48 -0.24
N LYS A 49 28.13 16.62 -0.86
CA LYS A 49 27.57 15.59 -1.77
C LYS A 49 28.34 15.59 -3.08
N SER A 50 28.94 14.45 -3.43
CA SER A 50 29.67 14.24 -4.68
C SER A 50 28.75 13.76 -5.81
N LEU A 51 29.29 13.67 -7.04
CA LEU A 51 28.57 13.13 -8.19
C LEU A 51 28.25 11.64 -8.00
N SER A 52 29.15 10.87 -7.40
CA SER A 52 28.92 9.45 -7.07
C SER A 52 27.76 9.30 -6.09
N ASP A 53 27.64 10.15 -5.07
CA ASP A 53 26.54 10.12 -4.10
C ASP A 53 25.16 10.44 -4.72
N ILE A 54 25.14 11.16 -5.87
CA ILE A 54 23.90 11.44 -6.60
C ILE A 54 23.40 10.18 -7.32
N ILE A 55 24.30 9.29 -7.69
CA ILE A 55 24.02 8.08 -8.50
C ILE A 55 23.83 6.87 -7.59
N GLU A 56 24.71 6.70 -6.61
CA GLU A 56 24.79 5.54 -5.73
C GLU A 56 23.95 5.66 -4.44
N GLY A 57 23.76 4.53 -3.77
CA GLY A 57 23.08 4.45 -2.47
C GLY A 57 21.56 4.45 -2.54
N LYS A 58 20.92 4.43 -1.36
CA LYS A 58 19.45 4.39 -1.23
C LYS A 58 18.75 5.62 -1.80
N GLN A 59 19.42 6.78 -1.71
CA GLN A 59 18.91 8.06 -2.20
C GLN A 59 19.48 8.42 -3.57
N GLY A 60 20.30 7.55 -4.15
CA GLY A 60 20.87 7.73 -5.47
C GLY A 60 19.83 7.57 -6.58
N ARG A 61 20.16 8.12 -7.74
CA ARG A 61 19.26 8.18 -8.90
C ARG A 61 18.79 6.79 -9.35
N PHE A 62 19.67 5.79 -9.30
CA PHE A 62 19.31 4.43 -9.71
C PHE A 62 18.21 3.85 -8.82
N ARG A 63 18.40 3.82 -7.52
CA ARG A 63 17.44 3.21 -6.60
C ARG A 63 16.17 4.04 -6.39
N GLN A 64 16.27 5.36 -6.44
CA GLN A 64 15.15 6.24 -6.13
C GLN A 64 14.26 6.55 -7.34
N ASN A 65 14.82 6.59 -8.56
CA ASN A 65 14.10 7.08 -9.73
C ASN A 65 14.11 6.16 -10.95
N LEU A 66 15.03 5.17 -11.03
CA LEU A 66 15.16 4.27 -12.18
C LEU A 66 14.60 2.88 -11.88
N LEU A 67 15.01 2.25 -10.79
CA LEU A 67 14.53 0.92 -10.39
C LEU A 67 13.11 0.95 -9.83
N GLY A 68 12.65 2.11 -9.37
CA GLY A 68 11.30 2.34 -8.90
C GLY A 68 10.99 3.83 -8.88
N LYS A 69 9.73 4.16 -9.09
CA LYS A 69 9.23 5.55 -9.09
C LYS A 69 8.02 5.65 -8.19
N ARG A 70 7.71 6.85 -7.73
CA ARG A 70 6.40 7.15 -7.16
C ARG A 70 5.37 7.10 -8.28
N VAL A 71 4.27 6.42 -8.01
CA VAL A 71 3.18 6.24 -8.98
C VAL A 71 1.93 6.98 -8.51
N ASP A 72 1.19 7.52 -9.47
CA ASP A 72 -0.12 8.12 -9.25
C ASP A 72 -1.18 7.03 -9.03
N TYR A 73 -2.38 7.41 -8.65
CA TYR A 73 -3.50 6.50 -8.36
C TYR A 73 -3.15 5.44 -7.30
N SER A 74 -2.40 5.89 -6.31
CA SER A 74 -2.02 5.08 -5.16
C SER A 74 -2.20 5.87 -3.87
N GLY A 75 -2.58 5.17 -2.83
CA GLY A 75 -2.78 5.73 -1.50
C GLY A 75 -2.25 4.78 -0.44
N ARG A 76 -2.24 5.25 0.80
CA ARG A 76 -1.81 4.45 1.94
C ARG A 76 -2.68 4.75 3.14
N SER A 77 -3.11 3.70 3.86
CA SER A 77 -3.86 3.85 5.11
C SER A 77 -3.59 2.69 6.05
N VAL A 78 -4.01 2.87 7.29
CA VAL A 78 -4.00 1.81 8.31
C VAL A 78 -5.03 0.74 7.96
N ILE A 79 -4.75 -0.51 8.30
CA ILE A 79 -5.66 -1.63 8.11
C ILE A 79 -6.39 -1.97 9.41
N VAL A 80 -7.64 -2.39 9.26
CA VAL A 80 -8.47 -2.94 10.35
C VAL A 80 -9.14 -4.22 9.89
N VAL A 81 -9.56 -5.04 10.85
CA VAL A 81 -10.23 -6.29 10.55
C VAL A 81 -11.61 -6.06 9.94
N GLY A 82 -11.91 -6.82 8.87
CA GLY A 82 -13.21 -6.83 8.21
C GLY A 82 -13.77 -8.26 8.11
N PRO A 83 -14.31 -8.85 9.19
CA PRO A 83 -14.72 -10.25 9.21
C PRO A 83 -15.96 -10.55 8.35
N LYS A 84 -16.74 -9.52 8.03
CA LYS A 84 -17.94 -9.64 7.17
C LYS A 84 -17.64 -9.61 5.67
N LEU A 85 -16.41 -9.24 5.28
CA LEU A 85 -15.99 -9.19 3.90
C LEU A 85 -15.84 -10.61 3.33
N ALA A 86 -16.09 -10.80 2.04
CA ALA A 86 -15.65 -11.99 1.34
C ALA A 86 -14.12 -11.96 1.15
N ILE A 87 -13.50 -13.12 0.89
CA ILE A 87 -12.04 -13.25 0.75
C ILE A 87 -11.49 -12.39 -0.40
N ASN A 88 -12.27 -12.23 -1.46
CA ASN A 88 -11.95 -11.39 -2.63
C ASN A 88 -12.27 -9.91 -2.43
N GLN A 89 -12.84 -9.50 -1.29
CA GLN A 89 -13.27 -8.14 -1.04
C GLN A 89 -12.35 -7.41 -0.06
N CYS A 90 -12.25 -6.09 -0.24
CA CYS A 90 -11.63 -5.19 0.74
C CYS A 90 -12.53 -3.97 0.97
N GLY A 91 -12.53 -3.48 2.20
CA GLY A 91 -13.22 -2.24 2.53
C GLY A 91 -12.32 -1.04 2.26
N LEU A 92 -12.72 -0.18 1.32
CA LEU A 92 -11.98 1.03 0.97
C LEU A 92 -12.69 2.26 1.56
N PRO A 93 -11.99 3.12 2.32
CA PRO A 93 -12.55 4.37 2.83
C PRO A 93 -13.10 5.26 1.71
N ARG A 94 -14.29 5.81 1.88
CA ARG A 94 -14.95 6.68 0.88
C ARG A 94 -14.07 7.85 0.47
N GLU A 95 -13.42 8.52 1.43
CA GLU A 95 -12.53 9.66 1.16
C GLU A 95 -11.33 9.26 0.27
N MET A 96 -10.76 8.08 0.51
CA MET A 96 -9.66 7.56 -0.30
C MET A 96 -10.15 7.13 -1.69
N ALA A 97 -11.30 6.47 -1.75
CA ALA A 97 -11.86 5.97 -3.00
C ALA A 97 -12.13 7.09 -4.00
N ILE A 98 -12.72 8.21 -3.54
CA ILE A 98 -13.02 9.34 -4.43
C ILE A 98 -11.77 9.99 -5.02
N GLU A 99 -10.67 10.03 -4.28
CA GLU A 99 -9.40 10.55 -4.79
C GLU A 99 -8.74 9.60 -5.77
N LEU A 100 -8.72 8.29 -5.46
CA LEU A 100 -8.11 7.28 -6.31
C LEU A 100 -8.86 7.09 -7.63
N PHE A 101 -10.20 7.09 -7.58
CA PHE A 101 -11.06 6.91 -8.75
C PHE A 101 -11.50 8.22 -9.41
N GLN A 102 -10.94 9.37 -9.00
CA GLN A 102 -11.35 10.70 -9.47
C GLN A 102 -11.51 10.81 -11.00
N PRO A 103 -10.56 10.36 -11.85
CA PRO A 103 -10.71 10.49 -13.30
C PRO A 103 -11.85 9.65 -13.87
N PHE A 104 -12.10 8.47 -13.30
CA PHE A 104 -13.20 7.60 -13.73
C PHE A 104 -14.56 8.21 -13.35
N VAL A 105 -14.65 8.74 -12.14
CA VAL A 105 -15.86 9.45 -11.67
C VAL A 105 -16.14 10.67 -12.52
N ILE A 106 -15.13 11.50 -12.81
CA ILE A 106 -15.28 12.69 -13.70
C ILE A 106 -15.79 12.27 -15.08
N HIS A 107 -15.18 11.24 -15.67
CA HIS A 107 -15.60 10.73 -16.98
C HIS A 107 -17.04 10.24 -16.95
N ARG A 108 -17.45 9.52 -15.91
CA ARG A 108 -18.80 9.00 -15.75
C ARG A 108 -19.83 10.11 -15.56
N LEU A 109 -19.54 11.11 -14.72
CA LEU A 109 -20.39 12.28 -14.50
C LEU A 109 -20.65 13.07 -15.80
N ILE A 110 -19.63 13.24 -16.65
CA ILE A 110 -19.75 13.91 -17.94
C ILE A 110 -20.59 13.05 -18.90
N ARG A 111 -20.37 11.74 -18.92
CA ARG A 111 -21.12 10.81 -19.80
C ARG A 111 -22.61 10.71 -19.44
N GLN A 112 -22.94 10.83 -18.15
CA GLN A 112 -24.31 10.87 -17.67
C GLN A 112 -24.98 12.24 -17.84
N GLY A 113 -24.24 13.26 -18.31
CA GLY A 113 -24.76 14.62 -18.54
C GLY A 113 -24.99 15.42 -17.24
N LEU A 114 -24.54 14.94 -16.09
CA LEU A 114 -24.66 15.64 -14.82
C LEU A 114 -23.78 16.90 -14.75
N VAL A 115 -22.70 16.92 -15.51
CA VAL A 115 -21.77 18.04 -15.65
C VAL A 115 -21.29 18.19 -17.08
N ASN A 116 -21.07 19.46 -17.48
CA ASN A 116 -20.66 19.77 -18.85
C ASN A 116 -19.13 19.83 -19.06
N ASN A 117 -18.35 19.97 -17.98
CA ASN A 117 -16.90 20.06 -18.09
C ASN A 117 -16.18 19.54 -16.82
N ILE A 118 -14.89 19.26 -16.96
CA ILE A 118 -14.02 18.72 -15.90
C ILE A 118 -13.96 19.67 -14.69
N LYS A 119 -13.98 21.00 -14.91
CA LYS A 119 -13.90 21.99 -13.82
C LYS A 119 -15.16 21.95 -12.94
N ALA A 120 -16.34 21.80 -13.57
CA ALA A 120 -17.60 21.64 -12.86
C ALA A 120 -17.64 20.32 -12.08
N ALA A 121 -17.17 19.21 -12.68
CA ALA A 121 -17.08 17.92 -12.02
C ALA A 121 -16.18 17.97 -10.77
N LYS A 122 -15.00 18.57 -10.86
CA LYS A 122 -14.11 18.75 -9.70
C LYS A 122 -14.77 19.56 -8.57
N LYS A 123 -15.50 20.62 -8.90
CA LYS A 123 -16.25 21.40 -7.91
C LYS A 123 -17.36 20.57 -7.24
N LEU A 124 -18.03 19.73 -8.02
CA LEU A 124 -19.10 18.87 -7.50
C LEU A 124 -18.51 17.83 -6.52
N ILE A 125 -17.39 17.21 -6.87
CA ILE A 125 -16.65 16.27 -6.03
C ILE A 125 -16.20 16.96 -4.73
N GLN A 126 -15.65 18.16 -4.79
CA GLN A 126 -15.21 18.94 -3.61
C GLN A 126 -16.36 19.31 -2.68
N LYS A 127 -17.57 19.51 -3.21
CA LYS A 127 -18.77 19.77 -2.42
C LYS A 127 -19.35 18.55 -1.73
N GLY A 128 -18.96 17.35 -2.14
CA GLY A 128 -19.48 16.09 -1.60
C GLY A 128 -20.94 15.84 -1.96
N ASP A 129 -21.36 16.19 -3.18
CA ASP A 129 -22.74 16.01 -3.65
C ASP A 129 -23.15 14.53 -3.57
N PRO A 130 -24.38 14.19 -3.12
CA PRO A 130 -24.87 12.82 -3.07
C PRO A 130 -24.73 12.05 -4.39
N ASN A 131 -25.02 12.67 -5.51
CA ASN A 131 -24.89 12.04 -6.83
C ASN A 131 -23.46 11.55 -7.15
N VAL A 132 -22.45 12.17 -6.52
CA VAL A 132 -21.05 11.74 -6.70
C VAL A 132 -20.80 10.39 -6.04
N TRP A 133 -21.45 10.12 -4.92
CA TRP A 133 -21.30 8.86 -4.20
C TRP A 133 -21.96 7.70 -4.95
N ASP A 134 -23.12 7.92 -5.54
CA ASP A 134 -23.81 6.93 -6.37
C ASP A 134 -22.98 6.58 -7.60
N VAL A 135 -22.43 7.61 -8.26
CA VAL A 135 -21.52 7.41 -9.41
C VAL A 135 -20.21 6.73 -9.00
N LEU A 136 -19.68 7.05 -7.82
CA LEU A 136 -18.47 6.38 -7.31
C LEU A 136 -18.73 4.88 -7.08
N GLU A 137 -19.86 4.53 -6.48
CA GLU A 137 -20.25 3.13 -6.25
C GLU A 137 -20.38 2.37 -7.58
N GLU A 138 -21.02 2.98 -8.59
CA GLU A 138 -21.12 2.41 -9.94
C GLU A 138 -19.75 2.23 -10.62
N VAL A 139 -18.79 3.14 -10.39
CA VAL A 139 -17.44 3.09 -10.97
C VAL A 139 -16.58 2.03 -10.30
N ILE A 140 -16.74 1.85 -9.00
CA ILE A 140 -15.97 0.89 -8.20
C ILE A 140 -16.45 -0.54 -8.48
N ASP A 141 -17.72 -0.72 -8.77
CA ASP A 141 -18.27 -2.04 -9.07
C ASP A 141 -17.51 -2.68 -10.24
N GLY A 142 -16.97 -3.84 -9.96
CA GLY A 142 -16.18 -4.57 -10.93
C GLY A 142 -14.81 -3.95 -11.30
N HIS A 143 -14.29 -2.96 -10.59
CA HIS A 143 -12.95 -2.42 -10.78
C HIS A 143 -12.01 -2.89 -9.66
N PRO A 144 -11.12 -3.87 -9.91
CA PRO A 144 -10.25 -4.40 -8.86
C PRO A 144 -9.23 -3.35 -8.40
N VAL A 145 -8.86 -3.40 -7.13
CA VAL A 145 -7.72 -2.65 -6.56
C VAL A 145 -6.66 -3.61 -6.06
N MET A 146 -5.41 -3.19 -6.08
CA MET A 146 -4.31 -3.98 -5.55
C MET A 146 -3.92 -3.45 -4.18
N LEU A 147 -3.79 -4.34 -3.20
CA LEU A 147 -3.26 -4.03 -1.88
C LEU A 147 -1.84 -4.57 -1.76
N ASN A 148 -0.97 -3.78 -1.15
CA ASN A 148 0.42 -4.14 -0.89
C ASN A 148 0.80 -3.79 0.54
N ARG A 149 1.47 -4.71 1.24
CA ARG A 149 2.13 -4.46 2.52
C ARG A 149 3.65 -4.53 2.35
N ALA A 150 4.35 -3.48 2.80
CA ALA A 150 5.81 -3.50 2.88
C ALA A 150 6.28 -4.15 4.20
N PRO A 151 7.34 -4.98 4.19
CA PRO A 151 8.14 -5.36 3.02
C PRO A 151 7.47 -6.47 2.17
N THR A 152 7.53 -6.33 0.85
CA THR A 152 7.02 -7.35 -0.07
C THR A 152 8.07 -8.46 -0.23
N LEU A 153 7.94 -9.53 0.53
CA LEU A 153 8.91 -10.62 0.57
C LEU A 153 8.67 -11.67 -0.52
N HIS A 154 7.43 -11.82 -0.95
CA HIS A 154 7.00 -12.80 -1.96
C HIS A 154 5.81 -12.25 -2.75
N ARG A 155 5.45 -12.93 -3.84
CA ARG A 155 4.41 -12.44 -4.76
C ARG A 155 3.04 -12.21 -4.12
N LEU A 156 2.70 -12.96 -3.07
CA LEU A 156 1.43 -12.81 -2.34
C LEU A 156 1.39 -11.59 -1.42
N GLY A 157 2.50 -10.86 -1.26
CA GLY A 157 2.52 -9.55 -0.62
C GLY A 157 1.85 -8.45 -1.43
N ILE A 158 1.42 -8.76 -2.67
CA ILE A 158 0.57 -7.93 -3.52
C ILE A 158 -0.58 -8.79 -4.02
N GLN A 159 -1.80 -8.45 -3.67
CA GLN A 159 -3.01 -9.16 -4.12
C GLN A 159 -4.07 -8.17 -4.57
N ALA A 160 -4.94 -8.60 -5.48
CA ALA A 160 -6.07 -7.84 -5.95
C ALA A 160 -7.33 -8.17 -5.14
N PHE A 161 -8.17 -7.17 -4.97
CA PHE A 161 -9.44 -7.25 -4.27
C PHE A 161 -10.50 -6.44 -4.99
N GLU A 162 -11.75 -6.81 -4.81
CA GLU A 162 -12.91 -6.03 -5.20
C GLU A 162 -13.21 -5.04 -4.07
N PRO A 163 -13.14 -3.72 -4.30
CA PRO A 163 -13.34 -2.75 -3.26
C PRO A 163 -14.82 -2.57 -2.93
N ILE A 164 -15.13 -2.47 -1.64
CA ILE A 164 -16.43 -2.07 -1.10
C ILE A 164 -16.22 -0.78 -0.33
N LEU A 165 -17.11 0.19 -0.50
CA LEU A 165 -17.05 1.45 0.23
C LEU A 165 -17.41 1.25 1.70
N VAL A 166 -16.53 1.72 2.56
CA VAL A 166 -16.73 1.69 4.01
C VAL A 166 -16.60 3.08 4.62
N GLU A 167 -17.29 3.28 5.73
CA GLU A 167 -17.14 4.49 6.52
C GLU A 167 -15.86 4.45 7.36
N GLY A 168 -15.31 5.60 7.68
CA GLY A 168 -14.05 5.73 8.40
C GLY A 168 -12.86 6.02 7.49
N ARG A 169 -11.65 5.85 8.01
CA ARG A 169 -10.38 6.16 7.31
C ARG A 169 -9.45 4.98 7.15
N ALA A 170 -9.81 3.84 7.71
CA ALA A 170 -9.01 2.63 7.68
C ALA A 170 -9.50 1.67 6.60
N ILE A 171 -8.56 0.98 5.95
CA ILE A 171 -8.85 -0.09 5.00
C ILE A 171 -9.30 -1.31 5.79
N GLN A 172 -10.43 -1.91 5.42
CA GLN A 172 -10.87 -3.16 6.00
C GLN A 172 -10.32 -4.34 5.20
N LEU A 173 -9.72 -5.30 5.89
CA LEU A 173 -9.12 -6.48 5.30
C LEU A 173 -9.68 -7.75 5.92
N HIS A 174 -9.95 -8.76 5.09
CA HIS A 174 -10.41 -10.04 5.59
C HIS A 174 -9.30 -10.74 6.39
N PRO A 175 -9.55 -11.25 7.61
CA PRO A 175 -8.51 -11.79 8.47
C PRO A 175 -7.79 -13.01 7.89
N LEU A 176 -8.43 -13.81 7.05
CA LEU A 176 -7.82 -14.99 6.43
C LEU A 176 -6.74 -14.67 5.38
N VAL A 177 -6.68 -13.45 4.85
CA VAL A 177 -5.61 -13.04 3.91
C VAL A 177 -4.39 -12.47 4.61
N CYS A 178 -4.49 -12.15 5.90
CA CYS A 178 -3.39 -11.57 6.68
C CYS A 178 -2.10 -12.42 6.68
N PRO A 179 -2.14 -13.77 6.78
CA PRO A 179 -0.94 -14.59 6.70
C PRO A 179 -0.15 -14.42 5.40
N ALA A 180 -0.85 -14.23 4.26
CA ALA A 180 -0.20 -14.01 2.97
C ALA A 180 0.55 -12.68 2.90
N PHE A 181 0.04 -11.62 3.55
CA PHE A 181 0.68 -10.32 3.67
C PHE A 181 1.67 -10.24 4.84
N ASN A 182 1.68 -11.23 5.74
CA ASN A 182 2.32 -11.13 7.05
C ASN A 182 1.88 -9.85 7.78
N ALA A 183 0.58 -9.57 7.75
CA ALA A 183 -0.03 -8.36 8.31
C ALA A 183 -0.73 -8.67 9.62
N ASP A 184 -0.69 -7.72 10.53
CA ASP A 184 -1.46 -7.70 11.77
C ASP A 184 -2.20 -6.36 11.91
N PHE A 185 -3.10 -6.28 12.88
CA PHE A 185 -3.94 -5.09 13.08
C PHE A 185 -3.47 -4.22 14.25
N ASP A 186 -2.16 -4.21 14.51
CA ASP A 186 -1.52 -3.43 15.57
C ASP A 186 -1.14 -1.99 15.16
N GLY A 187 -1.54 -1.56 13.98
CA GLY A 187 -1.20 -0.26 13.38
C GLY A 187 -0.51 -0.38 12.03
N ASP A 188 -0.46 -1.57 11.46
CA ASP A 188 0.06 -1.80 10.11
C ASP A 188 -0.66 -0.95 9.07
N GLN A 189 0.09 -0.51 8.08
CA GLN A 189 -0.40 0.23 6.93
C GLN A 189 -0.23 -0.57 5.65
N MET A 190 -1.19 -0.44 4.75
CA MET A 190 -1.11 -1.01 3.41
C MET A 190 -1.25 0.07 2.34
N ALA A 191 -0.56 -0.14 1.23
CA ALA A 191 -0.72 0.67 0.04
C ALA A 191 -1.83 0.12 -0.84
N VAL A 192 -2.61 1.01 -1.44
CA VAL A 192 -3.65 0.71 -2.43
C VAL A 192 -3.20 1.25 -3.77
N HIS A 193 -3.36 0.46 -4.82
CA HIS A 193 -3.06 0.85 -6.20
C HIS A 193 -4.24 0.52 -7.10
N VAL A 194 -4.58 1.43 -8.00
CA VAL A 194 -5.68 1.25 -8.95
C VAL A 194 -5.11 0.94 -10.33
N PRO A 195 -5.37 -0.25 -10.91
CA PRO A 195 -5.02 -0.54 -12.29
C PRO A 195 -5.85 0.31 -13.25
N LEU A 196 -5.20 1.02 -14.17
CA LEU A 196 -5.88 1.99 -15.04
C LEU A 196 -6.34 1.38 -16.36
N SER A 197 -5.48 0.57 -17.01
CA SER A 197 -5.80 -0.04 -18.29
C SER A 197 -6.67 -1.28 -18.13
N LEU A 198 -7.44 -1.61 -19.15
CA LEU A 198 -8.28 -2.83 -19.19
C LEU A 198 -7.43 -4.09 -19.08
N GLU A 199 -6.26 -4.10 -19.70
CA GLU A 199 -5.28 -5.19 -19.62
C GLU A 199 -4.82 -5.40 -18.18
N SER A 200 -4.41 -4.33 -17.49
CA SER A 200 -3.98 -4.40 -16.09
C SER A 200 -5.10 -4.84 -15.16
N GLN A 201 -6.33 -4.42 -15.40
CA GLN A 201 -7.51 -4.88 -14.64
C GLN A 201 -7.77 -6.37 -14.86
N THR A 202 -7.61 -6.84 -16.11
CA THR A 202 -7.77 -8.26 -16.44
C THR A 202 -6.69 -9.12 -15.79
N GLU A 203 -5.43 -8.67 -15.81
CA GLU A 203 -4.33 -9.33 -15.10
C GLU A 203 -4.58 -9.36 -13.60
N ALA A 204 -5.01 -8.25 -13.01
CA ALA A 204 -5.34 -8.19 -11.59
C ALA A 204 -6.42 -9.20 -11.21
N ARG A 205 -7.47 -9.36 -12.02
CA ARG A 205 -8.54 -10.33 -11.78
C ARG A 205 -8.11 -11.78 -11.95
N LEU A 206 -7.40 -12.07 -13.03
CA LEU A 206 -7.08 -13.47 -13.38
C LEU A 206 -5.93 -14.00 -12.54
N LEU A 207 -4.89 -13.19 -12.30
CA LEU A 207 -3.64 -13.65 -11.69
C LEU A 207 -3.50 -13.25 -10.22
N MET A 208 -4.04 -12.08 -9.82
CA MET A 208 -3.72 -11.49 -8.52
C MET A 208 -4.89 -11.49 -7.53
N LEU A 209 -6.10 -11.85 -7.95
CA LEU A 209 -7.26 -11.87 -7.04
C LEU A 209 -7.00 -12.83 -5.87
N ALA A 210 -7.35 -12.41 -4.66
CA ALA A 210 -7.06 -13.18 -3.44
C ALA A 210 -7.69 -14.58 -3.47
N SER A 211 -8.88 -14.73 -4.05
CA SER A 211 -9.55 -16.02 -4.24
C SER A 211 -8.77 -17.00 -5.13
N ASN A 212 -7.95 -16.51 -6.05
CA ASN A 212 -7.14 -17.32 -6.96
C ASN A 212 -5.78 -17.70 -6.37
N ASN A 213 -5.39 -17.11 -5.23
CA ASN A 213 -4.10 -17.27 -4.58
C ASN A 213 -4.22 -17.95 -3.20
N VAL A 214 -5.04 -18.98 -3.11
CA VAL A 214 -5.29 -19.73 -1.86
C VAL A 214 -4.11 -20.62 -1.48
N LEU A 215 -3.35 -21.11 -2.48
CA LEU A 215 -2.24 -22.04 -2.29
C LEU A 215 -0.89 -21.33 -2.36
N SER A 216 0.04 -21.74 -1.51
CA SER A 216 1.42 -21.25 -1.56
C SER A 216 2.12 -21.71 -2.83
N PRO A 217 2.69 -20.82 -3.62
CA PRO A 217 3.47 -21.18 -4.81
C PRO A 217 4.78 -21.92 -4.48
N ALA A 218 5.28 -21.76 -3.24
CA ALA A 218 6.51 -22.40 -2.81
C ALA A 218 6.30 -23.84 -2.33
N THR A 219 5.21 -24.13 -1.62
CA THR A 219 4.99 -25.40 -0.93
C THR A 219 3.74 -26.15 -1.40
N GLY A 220 2.85 -25.50 -2.16
CA GLY A 220 1.54 -26.07 -2.55
C GLY A 220 0.54 -26.22 -1.40
N ARG A 221 0.89 -25.81 -0.19
CA ARG A 221 -0.01 -25.85 0.96
C ARG A 221 -0.95 -24.66 0.97
N PRO A 222 -2.17 -24.78 1.52
CA PRO A 222 -3.07 -23.66 1.68
C PRO A 222 -2.46 -22.61 2.62
N ILE A 223 -2.55 -21.34 2.24
CA ILE A 223 -2.12 -20.18 3.05
C ILE A 223 -3.31 -19.65 3.84
N ILE A 224 -4.50 -19.72 3.25
CA ILE A 224 -5.75 -19.28 3.87
C ILE A 224 -6.21 -20.37 4.82
N THR A 225 -5.72 -20.30 6.05
CA THR A 225 -6.07 -21.24 7.11
C THR A 225 -6.46 -20.47 8.37
N PRO A 226 -7.47 -20.95 9.13
CA PRO A 226 -7.77 -20.36 10.43
C PRO A 226 -6.56 -20.40 11.36
N SER A 227 -6.32 -19.32 12.08
CA SER A 227 -5.20 -19.19 13.02
C SER A 227 -5.61 -18.45 14.28
N GLN A 228 -4.84 -18.61 15.34
CA GLN A 228 -4.98 -17.87 16.61
C GLN A 228 -6.44 -17.80 17.11
N ASP A 229 -7.01 -16.62 17.19
CA ASP A 229 -8.34 -16.35 17.74
C ASP A 229 -9.47 -17.06 16.98
N MET A 230 -9.30 -17.29 15.67
CA MET A 230 -10.27 -18.02 14.87
C MET A 230 -10.35 -19.49 15.32
N VAL A 231 -9.21 -20.13 15.58
CA VAL A 231 -9.15 -21.52 16.10
C VAL A 231 -9.75 -21.58 17.51
N LEU A 232 -9.41 -20.62 18.36
CA LEU A 232 -9.97 -20.51 19.70
C LEU A 232 -11.49 -20.30 19.68
N GLY A 233 -11.97 -19.43 18.79
CA GLY A 233 -13.39 -19.18 18.60
C GLY A 233 -14.15 -20.42 18.12
N CYS A 234 -13.62 -21.13 17.12
CA CYS A 234 -14.19 -22.40 16.67
C CYS A 234 -14.22 -23.45 17.78
N TYR A 235 -13.14 -23.57 18.57
CA TYR A 235 -13.10 -24.46 19.71
C TYR A 235 -14.18 -24.09 20.74
N TYR A 236 -14.30 -22.81 21.09
CA TYR A 236 -15.31 -22.33 22.05
C TYR A 236 -16.74 -22.62 21.59
N LEU A 237 -17.04 -22.41 20.30
CA LEU A 237 -18.36 -22.67 19.74
C LEU A 237 -18.71 -24.16 19.69
N THR A 238 -17.72 -25.05 19.59
CA THR A 238 -17.92 -26.49 19.47
C THR A 238 -17.68 -27.25 20.78
N ALA A 239 -17.17 -26.54 21.80
CA ALA A 239 -16.92 -27.17 23.11
C ALA A 239 -18.25 -27.45 23.85
N GLU A 240 -18.44 -28.71 24.27
CA GLU A 240 -19.59 -29.05 25.10
C GLU A 240 -19.46 -28.43 26.50
N ASN A 241 -20.46 -27.70 26.91
CA ASN A 241 -20.52 -27.16 28.25
C ASN A 241 -21.45 -28.02 29.12
N HIS A 242 -20.88 -29.03 29.80
CA HIS A 242 -21.60 -29.94 30.65
C HIS A 242 -22.29 -29.31 31.88
N LYS A 243 -21.99 -28.01 32.16
CA LYS A 243 -22.57 -27.26 33.28
C LYS A 243 -23.86 -26.53 32.92
N LEU A 244 -24.11 -26.32 31.62
CA LEU A 244 -25.36 -25.72 31.17
C LEU A 244 -26.48 -26.79 31.17
N GLN A 245 -27.47 -26.58 31.99
CA GLN A 245 -28.65 -27.48 32.11
C GLN A 245 -29.66 -27.28 30.96
N GLY A 246 -29.49 -26.25 30.11
CA GLY A 246 -30.36 -25.97 28.96
C GLY A 246 -29.81 -26.60 27.67
N GLY A 247 -30.66 -27.23 26.89
CA GLY A 247 -30.31 -27.73 25.55
C GLY A 247 -29.98 -29.24 25.47
N LYS A 248 -29.81 -29.93 26.57
CA LYS A 248 -29.69 -31.40 26.53
C LYS A 248 -30.98 -32.01 25.98
N GLU A 249 -30.85 -32.92 25.01
CA GLU A 249 -31.96 -33.63 24.39
C GLU A 249 -32.91 -32.77 23.52
N LEU A 250 -32.50 -31.57 23.13
CA LEU A 250 -33.24 -30.80 22.14
C LEU A 250 -32.84 -31.20 20.72
N TYR A 251 -33.80 -31.62 19.95
CA TYR A 251 -33.62 -31.97 18.54
C TYR A 251 -34.22 -30.85 17.68
N PHE A 252 -33.43 -30.29 16.77
CA PHE A 252 -33.85 -29.23 15.87
C PHE A 252 -33.99 -29.76 14.46
N ALA A 253 -35.02 -29.27 13.72
CA ALA A 253 -35.29 -29.70 12.36
C ALA A 253 -34.23 -29.20 11.36
N ASN A 254 -33.57 -28.06 11.64
CA ASN A 254 -32.53 -27.46 10.83
C ASN A 254 -31.49 -26.69 11.69
N PRO A 255 -30.29 -26.47 11.14
CA PRO A 255 -29.23 -25.72 11.84
C PRO A 255 -29.66 -24.30 12.26
N ASP A 256 -30.47 -23.62 11.48
CA ASP A 256 -30.91 -22.24 11.75
C ASP A 256 -31.71 -22.12 13.05
N LEU A 257 -32.57 -23.11 13.32
CA LEU A 257 -33.33 -23.17 14.58
C LEU A 257 -32.41 -23.41 15.78
N SER A 258 -31.38 -24.21 15.62
CA SER A 258 -30.36 -24.42 16.66
C SER A 258 -29.57 -23.13 16.94
N LEU A 259 -29.19 -22.39 15.89
CA LEU A 259 -28.46 -21.12 16.03
C LEU A 259 -29.29 -20.04 16.74
N ILE A 260 -30.59 -19.93 16.47
CA ILE A 260 -31.48 -18.99 17.16
C ILE A 260 -31.52 -19.29 18.67
N HIS A 261 -31.57 -20.58 19.06
CA HIS A 261 -31.54 -20.98 20.47
C HIS A 261 -30.21 -20.69 21.16
N ILE A 262 -29.11 -20.71 20.43
CA ILE A 262 -27.77 -20.40 20.96
C ILE A 262 -27.57 -18.89 21.07
N SER A 263 -28.01 -18.12 20.07
CA SER A 263 -27.76 -16.67 19.99
C SER A 263 -28.75 -15.81 20.78
N GLU A 264 -29.98 -16.30 21.02
CA GLU A 264 -31.01 -15.56 21.77
C GLU A 264 -31.62 -16.39 22.91
N PRO A 265 -30.83 -16.87 23.90
CA PRO A 265 -31.34 -17.74 24.97
C PRO A 265 -32.32 -17.03 25.92
N THR A 266 -32.46 -15.71 25.86
CA THR A 266 -33.26 -14.90 26.80
C THR A 266 -34.67 -14.53 26.32
N ARG A 267 -35.08 -14.93 25.11
CA ARG A 267 -36.41 -14.59 24.58
C ARG A 267 -37.48 -15.67 24.78
N LEU A 268 -37.18 -16.72 25.52
CA LEU A 268 -38.15 -17.75 25.89
C LEU A 268 -38.37 -17.76 27.40
N VAL A 269 -38.97 -16.71 27.90
CA VAL A 269 -39.68 -16.72 29.20
C VAL A 269 -41.06 -16.14 28.99
#